data_abfe86fa4f62751af75b4d4597dd2698
#
_entry.id   abfe86fa4f62751af75b4d4597dd2698
#
_cell.length_a   1.000
_cell.length_b   1.000
_cell.length_c   1.000
_cell.angle_alpha   90.00
_cell.angle_beta   90.00
_cell.angle_gamma   90.00
#
_symmetry.space_group_name_H-M   'P 1'
#
loop_
_entity.id
_entity.type
_entity.pdbx_description
1 polymer ?
#
loop_
_entity_poly.entity_id
_entity_poly.type
_entity_poly.pdbx_seq_one_letter_code
_entity_poly.pdbx_strand_id
1 'polypeptide(L)'
;MDVMAERSLIDAKFDAITPRAISGLALAVHNLTKYFPKDEGYKHVFNDITFGVRCNDVFGLLGPNGAGKTTLINILAGKLAANAGDFKVFGHAGSERSVVRQLIGVVPQFDIFFDNLTVREHLTLVARLHGVRRAQEAMKVRAAAQRVGLDRDAFNMTATLMSGGQKRRLSLAMAMVGEPQIVFLDEPSVAACG
;
A
#
# COMPACT_ATOMS: atom_id res chain seq x y z
N MET A 1 7.36 0.37 22.53
CA MET A 1 8.03 -0.86 22.05
C MET A 1 9.46 -0.48 21.75
N ASP A 2 10.42 -1.25 22.21
CA ASP A 2 11.85 -0.92 22.04
C ASP A 2 12.28 -1.27 20.60
N VAL A 3 12.63 -0.25 19.82
CA VAL A 3 13.03 -0.35 18.40
C VAL A 3 14.28 -1.26 18.24
N MET A 4 15.19 -1.26 19.22
CA MET A 4 16.38 -2.12 19.17
C MET A 4 16.04 -3.60 19.39
N ALA A 5 15.11 -3.91 20.28
CA ALA A 5 14.66 -5.28 20.51
C ALA A 5 13.90 -5.83 19.28
N GLU A 6 13.12 -5.00 18.60
CA GLU A 6 12.42 -5.37 17.39
C GLU A 6 13.37 -5.62 16.21
N ARG A 7 14.37 -4.76 16.04
CA ARG A 7 15.45 -4.96 15.04
C ARG A 7 16.17 -6.28 15.26
N SER A 8 16.64 -6.55 16.48
CA SER A 8 17.35 -7.81 16.81
C SER A 8 16.50 -9.05 16.54
N LEU A 9 15.18 -8.97 16.79
CA LEU A 9 14.27 -10.08 16.52
C LEU A 9 14.11 -10.33 15.00
N ILE A 10 14.05 -9.27 14.20
CA ILE A 10 13.95 -9.37 12.75
C ILE A 10 15.26 -9.88 12.17
N ASP A 11 16.40 -9.32 12.56
CA ASP A 11 17.72 -9.76 12.11
C ASP A 11 17.94 -11.26 12.39
N ALA A 12 17.55 -11.74 13.57
CA ALA A 12 17.73 -13.14 13.96
C ALA A 12 16.75 -14.12 13.29
N LYS A 13 15.57 -13.65 12.82
CA LYS A 13 14.49 -14.53 12.37
C LYS A 13 13.98 -14.25 10.96
N PHE A 14 14.55 -13.27 10.24
CA PHE A 14 14.01 -12.84 8.94
C PHE A 14 13.85 -14.02 7.97
N ASP A 15 14.83 -14.89 7.85
CA ASP A 15 14.77 -16.03 6.94
C ASP A 15 13.73 -17.08 7.35
N ALA A 16 13.46 -17.19 8.66
CA ALA A 16 12.46 -18.10 9.21
C ALA A 16 11.01 -17.59 9.04
N ILE A 17 10.81 -16.32 8.68
CA ILE A 17 9.49 -15.76 8.41
C ILE A 17 8.98 -16.31 7.07
N THR A 18 8.08 -17.28 7.14
CA THR A 18 7.46 -17.92 5.96
C THR A 18 5.93 -17.84 6.07
N PRO A 19 5.19 -18.03 4.97
CA PRO A 19 3.72 -18.06 5.02
C PRO A 19 3.14 -19.12 5.97
N ARG A 20 3.89 -20.20 6.24
CA ARG A 20 3.50 -21.27 7.17
C ARG A 20 3.88 -20.96 8.62
N ALA A 21 4.96 -20.21 8.83
CA ALA A 21 5.43 -19.77 10.14
C ALA A 21 5.13 -18.28 10.32
N ILE A 22 3.83 -17.90 10.30
CA ILE A 22 3.41 -16.51 10.54
C ILE A 22 3.80 -16.17 11.97
N SER A 23 4.89 -15.45 12.13
CA SER A 23 5.40 -14.93 13.40
C SER A 23 4.56 -13.78 13.98
N GLY A 24 3.29 -13.66 13.55
CA GLY A 24 2.42 -12.53 13.90
C GLY A 24 2.75 -11.23 13.15
N LEU A 25 3.73 -11.23 12.23
CA LEU A 25 4.11 -10.07 11.42
C LEU A 25 3.33 -10.04 10.09
N ALA A 26 2.67 -8.93 9.82
CA ALA A 26 2.08 -8.62 8.51
C ALA A 26 3.16 -8.15 7.52
N LEU A 27 4.15 -7.39 8.01
CA LEU A 27 5.27 -6.88 7.23
C LEU A 27 6.57 -7.04 8.02
N ALA A 28 7.62 -7.54 7.38
CA ALA A 28 8.98 -7.52 7.88
C ALA A 28 9.90 -6.90 6.84
N VAL A 29 10.70 -5.92 7.23
CA VAL A 29 11.68 -5.22 6.39
C VAL A 29 13.05 -5.44 7.01
N HIS A 30 14.04 -5.81 6.20
CA HIS A 30 15.38 -6.17 6.69
C HIS A 30 16.46 -5.53 5.84
N ASN A 31 17.31 -4.71 6.47
CA ASN A 31 18.48 -4.05 5.90
C ASN A 31 18.19 -3.31 4.57
N LEU A 32 16.97 -2.77 4.42
CA LEU A 32 16.52 -2.17 3.18
C LEU A 32 17.27 -0.88 2.90
N THR A 33 17.88 -0.78 1.71
CA THR A 33 18.67 0.36 1.28
C THR A 33 18.20 0.86 -0.07
N LYS A 34 18.11 2.19 -0.22
CA LYS A 34 17.76 2.83 -1.49
C LYS A 34 18.61 4.05 -1.77
N TYR A 35 19.18 4.06 -2.97
CA TYR A 35 19.85 5.21 -3.56
C TYR A 35 19.50 5.35 -5.04
N PHE A 36 19.62 6.56 -5.57
CA PHE A 36 19.45 6.86 -6.99
C PHE A 36 20.76 7.41 -7.54
N PRO A 37 21.11 7.06 -8.81
CA PRO A 37 22.26 7.65 -9.49
C PRO A 37 22.06 9.18 -9.66
N LYS A 38 23.13 9.94 -9.56
CA LYS A 38 23.26 11.34 -9.93
C LYS A 38 24.43 11.52 -10.87
N ASP A 39 24.57 12.70 -11.47
CA ASP A 39 25.67 13.04 -12.38
C ASP A 39 27.04 12.83 -11.71
N GLU A 40 27.14 13.12 -10.42
CA GLU A 40 28.29 12.80 -9.58
C GLU A 40 27.84 11.93 -8.40
N GLY A 41 28.06 10.60 -8.48
CA GLY A 41 27.83 9.66 -7.39
C GLY A 41 26.36 9.23 -7.22
N TYR A 42 25.91 9.12 -5.98
CA TYR A 42 24.59 8.62 -5.62
C TYR A 42 23.89 9.55 -4.61
N LYS A 43 22.57 9.72 -4.81
CA LYS A 43 21.69 10.28 -3.80
C LYS A 43 21.13 9.17 -2.93
N HIS A 44 21.63 9.04 -1.70
CA HIS A 44 21.05 8.15 -0.71
C HIS A 44 19.68 8.68 -0.26
N VAL A 45 18.69 7.80 -0.23
CA VAL A 45 17.34 8.07 0.27
C VAL A 45 17.21 7.55 1.70
N PHE A 46 17.58 6.30 1.90
CA PHE A 46 17.72 5.67 3.22
C PHE A 46 18.71 4.51 3.13
N ASN A 47 19.29 4.15 4.27
CA ASN A 47 20.26 3.09 4.38
C ASN A 47 19.93 2.19 5.57
N ASP A 48 19.97 0.88 5.35
CA ASP A 48 19.89 -0.16 6.39
C ASP A 48 18.62 -0.02 7.27
N ILE A 49 17.44 0.11 6.65
CA ILE A 49 16.17 0.17 7.38
C ILE A 49 15.72 -1.25 7.73
N THR A 50 15.48 -1.49 9.03
CA THR A 50 14.95 -2.75 9.55
C THR A 50 13.81 -2.45 10.53
N PHE A 51 12.62 -3.00 10.28
CA PHE A 51 11.47 -2.92 11.18
C PHE A 51 10.41 -3.99 10.84
N GLY A 52 9.49 -4.23 11.77
CA GLY A 52 8.35 -5.11 11.58
C GLY A 52 7.02 -4.42 11.89
N VAL A 53 5.95 -4.91 11.28
CA VAL A 53 4.58 -4.51 11.57
C VAL A 53 3.77 -5.76 11.88
N ARG A 54 3.10 -5.78 13.03
CA ARG A 54 2.29 -6.93 13.43
C ARG A 54 0.95 -6.95 12.70
N CYS A 55 0.34 -8.13 12.63
CA CYS A 55 -1.02 -8.26 12.13
C CYS A 55 -1.98 -7.44 13.00
N ASN A 56 -2.93 -6.77 12.36
CA ASN A 56 -3.95 -5.91 12.97
C ASN A 56 -3.41 -4.64 13.66
N ASP A 57 -2.14 -4.29 13.45
CA ASP A 57 -1.59 -3.03 13.93
C ASP A 57 -1.77 -1.89 12.91
N VAL A 58 -1.82 -0.67 13.43
CA VAL A 58 -1.67 0.56 12.65
C VAL A 58 -0.27 1.11 12.88
N PHE A 59 0.53 1.13 11.82
CA PHE A 59 1.92 1.60 11.88
C PHE A 59 2.07 2.96 11.18
N GLY A 60 2.57 3.96 11.91
CA GLY A 60 2.82 5.31 11.41
C GLY A 60 4.27 5.50 10.99
N LEU A 61 4.51 5.77 9.70
CA LEU A 61 5.81 6.14 9.17
C LEU A 61 5.97 7.67 9.21
N LEU A 62 6.71 8.18 10.19
CA LEU A 62 6.90 9.61 10.42
C LEU A 62 8.27 10.07 9.92
N GLY A 63 8.36 11.32 9.49
CA GLY A 63 9.60 11.95 9.05
C GLY A 63 9.35 13.20 8.21
N PRO A 64 10.36 14.07 8.04
CA PRO A 64 10.24 15.28 7.24
C PRO A 64 9.97 14.98 5.76
N ASN A 65 9.58 16.01 5.00
CA ASN A 65 9.46 15.89 3.55
C ASN A 65 10.82 15.54 2.94
N GLY A 66 10.83 14.61 1.99
CA GLY A 66 12.07 14.10 1.39
C GLY A 66 12.79 13.00 2.19
N ALA A 67 12.29 12.58 3.36
CA ALA A 67 12.89 11.48 4.15
C ALA A 67 12.79 10.10 3.50
N GLY A 68 12.12 9.97 2.35
CA GLY A 68 12.02 8.69 1.64
C GLY A 68 10.75 7.88 1.93
N LYS A 69 9.77 8.42 2.67
CA LYS A 69 8.51 7.72 3.01
C LYS A 69 7.81 7.13 1.78
N THR A 70 7.50 7.96 0.78
CA THR A 70 6.91 7.54 -0.50
C THR A 70 7.79 6.54 -1.25
N THR A 71 9.11 6.71 -1.19
CA THR A 71 10.07 5.76 -1.81
C THR A 71 9.98 4.39 -1.16
N LEU A 72 9.91 4.34 0.17
CA LEU A 72 9.74 3.09 0.93
C LEU A 72 8.40 2.43 0.56
N ILE A 73 7.29 3.16 0.60
CA ILE A 73 5.98 2.65 0.20
C ILE A 73 6.01 2.10 -1.24
N ASN A 74 6.66 2.78 -2.18
CA ASN A 74 6.78 2.32 -3.56
C ASN A 74 7.62 1.03 -3.69
N ILE A 75 8.62 0.83 -2.85
CA ILE A 75 9.39 -0.43 -2.81
C ILE A 75 8.51 -1.55 -2.27
N LEU A 76 7.84 -1.34 -1.13
CA LEU A 76 6.95 -2.32 -0.51
C LEU A 76 5.76 -2.67 -1.42
N ALA A 77 5.28 -1.70 -2.21
CA ALA A 77 4.25 -1.90 -3.22
C ALA A 77 4.75 -2.60 -4.51
N GLY A 78 6.04 -2.92 -4.60
CA GLY A 78 6.64 -3.55 -5.76
C GLY A 78 6.68 -2.67 -7.03
N LYS A 79 6.54 -1.34 -6.87
CA LYS A 79 6.66 -0.34 -7.96
C LYS A 79 8.12 0.04 -8.22
N LEU A 80 8.97 -0.06 -7.20
CA LEU A 80 10.37 0.30 -7.23
C LEU A 80 11.22 -0.82 -6.63
N ALA A 81 12.40 -1.09 -7.19
CA ALA A 81 13.34 -2.04 -6.60
C ALA A 81 14.20 -1.37 -5.52
N ALA A 82 14.49 -2.10 -4.44
CA ALA A 82 15.54 -1.75 -3.50
C ALA A 82 16.93 -1.95 -4.12
N ASN A 83 17.96 -1.30 -3.59
CA ASN A 83 19.34 -1.52 -3.99
C ASN A 83 20.02 -2.63 -3.14
N ALA A 84 19.60 -2.78 -1.88
CA ALA A 84 20.00 -3.86 -1.00
C ALA A 84 18.92 -4.14 0.06
N GLY A 85 19.03 -5.27 0.75
CA GLY A 85 18.03 -5.75 1.69
C GLY A 85 16.80 -6.35 1.03
N ASP A 86 15.86 -6.83 1.84
CA ASP A 86 14.61 -7.44 1.37
C ASP A 86 13.46 -7.15 2.35
N PHE A 87 12.25 -7.51 1.94
CA PHE A 87 11.07 -7.45 2.79
C PHE A 87 10.15 -8.66 2.55
N LYS A 88 9.33 -8.95 3.55
CA LYS A 88 8.30 -10.00 3.45
C LYS A 88 6.94 -9.45 3.85
N VAL A 89 5.91 -9.82 3.09
CA VAL A 89 4.51 -9.49 3.37
C VAL A 89 3.79 -10.79 3.67
N PHE A 90 3.30 -10.95 4.89
CA PHE A 90 2.72 -12.22 5.38
C PHE A 90 3.60 -13.44 5.06
N GLY A 91 4.93 -13.28 5.19
CA GLY A 91 5.94 -14.29 4.94
C GLY A 91 6.31 -14.51 3.47
N HIS A 92 5.61 -13.89 2.52
CA HIS A 92 5.97 -13.90 1.11
C HIS A 92 7.07 -12.87 0.83
N ALA A 93 8.15 -13.30 0.16
CA ALA A 93 9.26 -12.42 -0.19
C ALA A 93 8.81 -11.31 -1.17
N GLY A 94 9.42 -10.14 -1.06
CA GLY A 94 9.16 -9.01 -1.97
C GLY A 94 9.40 -9.34 -3.45
N SER A 95 10.23 -10.34 -3.73
CA SER A 95 10.45 -10.88 -5.07
C SER A 95 9.25 -11.64 -5.66
N GLU A 96 8.35 -12.19 -4.81
CA GLU A 96 7.11 -12.86 -5.20
C GLU A 96 6.02 -11.83 -5.59
N ARG A 97 6.33 -10.95 -6.54
CA ARG A 97 5.53 -9.75 -6.86
C ARG A 97 4.06 -10.02 -7.15
N SER A 98 3.72 -11.14 -7.79
CA SER A 98 2.33 -11.50 -8.11
C SER A 98 1.51 -11.79 -6.86
N VAL A 99 2.10 -12.48 -5.89
CA VAL A 99 1.46 -12.80 -4.61
C VAL A 99 1.36 -11.55 -3.75
N VAL A 100 2.49 -10.85 -3.56
CA VAL A 100 2.55 -9.63 -2.72
C VAL A 100 1.55 -8.58 -3.18
N ARG A 101 1.39 -8.35 -4.50
CA ARG A 101 0.42 -7.38 -5.04
C ARG A 101 -1.04 -7.74 -4.76
N GLN A 102 -1.37 -9.00 -4.57
CA GLN A 102 -2.72 -9.40 -4.18
C GLN A 102 -2.99 -9.18 -2.69
N LEU A 103 -1.93 -9.16 -1.86
CA LEU A 103 -2.02 -8.96 -0.41
C LEU A 103 -2.07 -7.49 -0.01
N ILE A 104 -1.66 -6.57 -0.90
CA ILE A 104 -1.51 -5.14 -0.57
C ILE A 104 -2.51 -4.26 -1.33
N GLY A 105 -3.00 -3.22 -0.65
CA GLY A 105 -3.65 -2.06 -1.24
C GLY A 105 -2.79 -0.82 -1.06
N VAL A 106 -2.82 0.10 -2.01
CA VAL A 106 -2.04 1.35 -1.93
C VAL A 106 -2.92 2.53 -2.26
N VAL A 107 -3.00 3.48 -1.34
CA VAL A 107 -3.59 4.81 -1.57
C VAL A 107 -2.44 5.77 -1.80
N PRO A 108 -2.25 6.28 -3.03
CA PRO A 108 -1.15 7.19 -3.34
C PRO A 108 -1.40 8.58 -2.77
N GLN A 109 -0.34 9.39 -2.68
CA GLN A 109 -0.41 10.81 -2.26
C GLN A 109 -1.33 11.61 -3.18
N PHE A 110 -1.21 11.41 -4.50
CA PHE A 110 -2.06 12.05 -5.51
C PHE A 110 -3.03 11.03 -6.09
N ASP A 111 -4.29 11.38 -6.10
CA ASP A 111 -5.33 10.52 -6.63
C ASP A 111 -5.25 10.45 -8.17
N ILE A 112 -5.36 9.24 -8.71
CA ILE A 112 -5.32 8.98 -10.16
C ILE A 112 -6.67 8.43 -10.58
N PHE A 113 -7.40 9.19 -11.37
CA PHE A 113 -8.73 8.82 -11.89
C PHE A 113 -8.80 8.98 -13.39
N PHE A 114 -9.73 8.24 -13.98
CA PHE A 114 -10.17 8.44 -15.35
C PHE A 114 -11.39 9.37 -15.33
N ASP A 115 -11.28 10.55 -15.91
CA ASP A 115 -12.27 11.62 -15.81
C ASP A 115 -13.68 11.19 -16.20
N ASN A 116 -13.79 10.33 -17.20
CA ASN A 116 -15.07 9.87 -17.76
C ASN A 116 -15.64 8.61 -17.11
N LEU A 117 -14.92 7.98 -16.18
CA LEU A 117 -15.43 6.81 -15.49
C LEU A 117 -16.20 7.21 -14.23
N THR A 118 -17.29 6.51 -13.98
CA THR A 118 -18.05 6.58 -12.74
C THR A 118 -17.30 5.88 -11.60
N VAL A 119 -17.68 6.15 -10.35
CA VAL A 119 -17.18 5.43 -9.16
C VAL A 119 -17.32 3.91 -9.37
N ARG A 120 -18.48 3.46 -9.83
CA ARG A 120 -18.73 2.04 -10.10
C ARG A 120 -17.75 1.46 -11.11
N GLU A 121 -17.50 2.19 -12.19
CA GLU A 121 -16.61 1.72 -13.26
C GLU A 121 -15.15 1.69 -12.81
N HIS A 122 -14.68 2.69 -12.04
CA HIS A 122 -13.35 2.66 -11.42
C HIS A 122 -13.18 1.42 -10.53
N LEU A 123 -14.11 1.20 -9.61
CA LEU A 123 -14.04 0.06 -8.69
C LEU A 123 -14.14 -1.27 -9.44
N THR A 124 -14.97 -1.35 -10.48
CA THR A 124 -15.07 -2.54 -11.33
C THR A 124 -13.75 -2.83 -12.06
N LEU A 125 -13.13 -1.79 -12.64
CA LEU A 125 -11.85 -1.91 -13.32
C LEU A 125 -10.78 -2.45 -12.36
N VAL A 126 -10.65 -1.83 -11.18
CA VAL A 126 -9.63 -2.24 -10.19
C VAL A 126 -9.93 -3.62 -9.63
N ALA A 127 -11.19 -3.97 -9.37
CA ALA A 127 -11.57 -5.31 -8.94
C ALA A 127 -11.12 -6.38 -9.94
N ARG A 128 -11.29 -6.14 -11.23
CA ARG A 128 -10.83 -7.05 -12.30
C ARG A 128 -9.32 -7.15 -12.36
N LEU A 129 -8.59 -6.05 -12.21
CA LEU A 129 -7.13 -6.05 -12.14
C LEU A 129 -6.60 -6.87 -10.95
N HIS A 130 -7.32 -6.87 -9.82
CA HIS A 130 -7.04 -7.71 -8.66
C HIS A 130 -7.54 -9.15 -8.79
N GLY A 131 -8.12 -9.54 -9.94
CA GLY A 131 -8.56 -10.92 -10.19
C GLY A 131 -9.87 -11.28 -9.46
N VAL A 132 -10.69 -10.32 -9.06
CA VAL A 132 -12.00 -10.57 -8.47
C VAL A 132 -12.89 -11.31 -9.48
N ARG A 133 -13.45 -12.44 -9.05
CA ARG A 133 -14.33 -13.28 -9.90
C ARG A 133 -15.58 -12.50 -10.31
N ARG A 134 -16.00 -12.62 -11.57
CA ARG A 134 -17.19 -11.93 -12.10
C ARG A 134 -18.44 -12.12 -11.25
N ALA A 135 -18.65 -13.32 -10.71
CA ALA A 135 -19.79 -13.60 -9.84
C ALA A 135 -19.79 -12.79 -8.51
N GLN A 136 -18.63 -12.33 -8.06
CA GLN A 136 -18.48 -11.55 -6.82
C GLN A 136 -18.26 -10.04 -7.08
N GLU A 137 -18.01 -9.65 -8.34
CA GLU A 137 -17.62 -8.30 -8.73
C GLU A 137 -18.61 -7.24 -8.23
N ALA A 138 -19.88 -7.38 -8.58
CA ALA A 138 -20.90 -6.40 -8.22
C ALA A 138 -21.07 -6.24 -6.70
N MET A 139 -20.97 -7.34 -5.95
CA MET A 139 -21.05 -7.33 -4.48
C MET A 139 -19.84 -6.63 -3.87
N LYS A 140 -18.62 -7.00 -4.27
CA LYS A 140 -17.37 -6.42 -3.73
C LYS A 140 -17.23 -4.94 -4.05
N VAL A 141 -17.56 -4.55 -5.29
CA VAL A 141 -17.55 -3.14 -5.73
C VAL A 141 -18.50 -2.30 -4.88
N ARG A 142 -19.73 -2.78 -4.67
CA ARG A 142 -20.69 -2.07 -3.82
C ARG A 142 -20.25 -2.01 -2.35
N ALA A 143 -19.74 -3.13 -1.81
CA ALA A 143 -19.24 -3.17 -0.44
C ALA A 143 -18.04 -2.21 -0.24
N ALA A 144 -17.10 -2.13 -1.19
CA ALA A 144 -15.98 -1.20 -1.12
C ALA A 144 -16.44 0.26 -1.09
N ALA A 145 -17.39 0.65 -1.95
CA ALA A 145 -17.96 2.00 -1.94
C ALA A 145 -18.65 2.32 -0.60
N GLN A 146 -19.46 1.40 -0.08
CA GLN A 146 -20.16 1.58 1.19
C GLN A 146 -19.21 1.73 2.39
N ARG A 147 -18.12 0.96 2.43
CA ARG A 147 -17.11 1.03 3.51
C ARG A 147 -16.50 2.41 3.67
N VAL A 148 -16.39 3.18 2.60
CA VAL A 148 -15.84 4.53 2.60
C VAL A 148 -16.91 5.63 2.61
N GLY A 149 -18.20 5.28 2.74
CA GLY A 149 -19.31 6.22 2.78
C GLY A 149 -19.58 6.90 1.44
N LEU A 150 -19.34 6.24 0.32
CA LEU A 150 -19.84 6.64 -1.00
C LEU A 150 -21.25 6.06 -1.16
N ASP A 151 -22.23 6.95 -1.15
CA ASP A 151 -23.65 6.62 -1.27
C ASP A 151 -24.08 6.21 -2.69
N ARG A 152 -25.38 5.96 -2.87
CA ARG A 152 -25.93 5.56 -4.18
C ARG A 152 -25.77 6.63 -5.25
N ASP A 153 -25.86 7.91 -4.89
CA ASP A 153 -25.77 9.01 -5.84
C ASP A 153 -24.32 9.17 -6.30
N ALA A 154 -23.38 9.17 -5.36
CA ALA A 154 -21.96 9.20 -5.67
C ALA A 154 -21.51 7.99 -6.52
N PHE A 155 -22.13 6.83 -6.36
CA PHE A 155 -21.76 5.59 -7.06
C PHE A 155 -21.86 5.68 -8.59
N ASN A 156 -22.78 6.51 -9.09
CA ASN A 156 -22.99 6.74 -10.53
C ASN A 156 -22.37 8.07 -11.02
N MET A 157 -21.75 8.85 -10.13
CA MET A 157 -21.05 10.08 -10.51
C MET A 157 -19.73 9.78 -11.19
N THR A 158 -19.36 10.58 -12.18
CA THR A 158 -18.01 10.57 -12.77
C THR A 158 -17.02 11.27 -11.85
N ALA A 159 -15.73 10.90 -11.95
CA ALA A 159 -14.69 11.47 -11.11
C ALA A 159 -14.57 12.99 -11.22
N THR A 160 -14.89 13.58 -12.38
CA THR A 160 -14.89 15.03 -12.61
C THR A 160 -15.89 15.78 -11.72
N LEU A 161 -17.04 15.18 -11.45
CA LEU A 161 -18.12 15.80 -10.67
C LEU A 161 -17.97 15.61 -9.16
N MET A 162 -16.98 14.81 -8.71
CA MET A 162 -16.76 14.51 -7.31
C MET A 162 -16.01 15.63 -6.59
N SER A 163 -16.39 15.89 -5.33
CA SER A 163 -15.62 16.74 -4.41
C SER A 163 -14.27 16.10 -4.08
N GLY A 164 -13.29 16.89 -3.59
CA GLY A 164 -11.98 16.37 -3.18
C GLY A 164 -12.09 15.25 -2.13
N GLY A 165 -12.98 15.42 -1.15
CA GLY A 165 -13.22 14.38 -0.14
C GLY A 165 -13.86 13.10 -0.69
N GLN A 166 -14.74 13.22 -1.71
CA GLN A 166 -15.29 12.05 -2.40
C GLN A 166 -14.22 11.35 -3.24
N LYS A 167 -13.37 12.10 -3.93
CA LYS A 167 -12.21 11.55 -4.66
C LYS A 167 -11.28 10.77 -3.74
N ARG A 168 -10.95 11.32 -2.57
CA ARG A 168 -10.10 10.61 -1.59
C ARG A 168 -10.76 9.33 -1.08
N ARG A 169 -12.08 9.35 -0.84
CA ARG A 169 -12.83 8.14 -0.49
C ARG A 169 -12.84 7.11 -1.63
N LEU A 170 -12.96 7.55 -2.89
CA LEU A 170 -12.85 6.66 -4.04
C LEU A 170 -11.47 6.02 -4.12
N SER A 171 -10.39 6.78 -3.93
CA SER A 171 -9.02 6.26 -3.90
C SER A 171 -8.85 5.16 -2.83
N LEU A 172 -9.40 5.39 -1.64
CA LEU A 172 -9.41 4.39 -0.56
C LEU A 172 -10.23 3.15 -0.94
N ALA A 173 -11.42 3.33 -1.53
CA ALA A 173 -12.26 2.22 -1.99
C ALA A 173 -11.54 1.37 -3.06
N MET A 174 -10.85 2.03 -4.00
CA MET A 174 -10.04 1.35 -5.02
C MET A 174 -8.92 0.50 -4.40
N ALA A 175 -8.24 1.02 -3.37
CA ALA A 175 -7.21 0.26 -2.67
C ALA A 175 -7.78 -0.97 -1.92
N MET A 176 -9.05 -0.92 -1.49
CA MET A 176 -9.69 -1.95 -0.66
C MET A 176 -10.55 -2.95 -1.44
N VAL A 177 -10.90 -2.69 -2.70
CA VAL A 177 -11.86 -3.51 -3.46
C VAL A 177 -11.37 -4.95 -3.71
N GLY A 178 -10.04 -5.14 -3.77
CA GLY A 178 -9.39 -6.45 -3.86
C GLY A 178 -9.35 -7.22 -2.54
N GLU A 179 -9.84 -6.64 -1.44
CA GLU A 179 -9.74 -7.18 -0.07
C GLU A 179 -8.29 -7.48 0.35
N PRO A 180 -7.39 -6.47 0.25
CA PRO A 180 -6.01 -6.65 0.65
C PRO A 180 -5.90 -6.94 2.15
N GLN A 181 -4.83 -7.62 2.55
CA GLN A 181 -4.53 -7.90 3.95
C GLN A 181 -3.77 -6.76 4.64
N ILE A 182 -3.08 -5.89 3.86
CA ILE A 182 -2.41 -4.68 4.33
C ILE A 182 -2.70 -3.52 3.39
N VAL A 183 -2.89 -2.32 3.94
CA VAL A 183 -3.10 -1.09 3.15
C VAL A 183 -2.02 -0.08 3.48
N PHE A 184 -1.31 0.39 2.46
CA PHE A 184 -0.38 1.50 2.56
C PHE A 184 -1.08 2.80 2.19
N LEU A 185 -0.99 3.80 3.08
CA LEU A 185 -1.53 5.14 2.88
C LEU A 185 -0.36 6.13 2.77
N ASP A 186 -0.20 6.75 1.62
CA ASP A 186 0.83 7.79 1.42
C ASP A 186 0.18 9.16 1.58
N GLU A 187 0.51 9.86 2.68
CA GLU A 187 -0.02 11.18 3.06
C GLU A 187 -1.55 11.30 2.93
N PRO A 188 -2.35 10.50 3.64
CA PRO A 188 -3.80 10.41 3.42
C PRO A 188 -4.58 11.70 3.73
N SER A 189 -3.99 12.64 4.47
CA SER A 189 -4.65 13.86 4.96
C SER A 189 -4.43 15.10 4.08
N VAL A 190 -3.49 15.09 3.14
CA VAL A 190 -3.13 16.30 2.36
C VAL A 190 -4.25 16.78 1.43
N ALA A 191 -5.20 15.91 1.05
CA ALA A 191 -6.32 16.28 0.19
C ALA A 191 -7.52 16.92 0.92
N ALA A 192 -7.46 17.10 2.24
CA ALA A 192 -8.57 17.65 3.04
C ALA A 192 -8.47 19.17 3.27
N CYS A 193 -7.38 19.83 2.84
CA CYS A 193 -7.12 21.24 3.04
C CYS A 193 -6.97 22.00 1.71
N GLY A 194 -7.94 21.85 0.81
CA GLY A 194 -8.04 22.63 -0.42
C GLY A 194 -9.47 23.08 -0.63
#